data_d19ff817ed520c0412ad72f62fd4e660
#
_entry.id   d19ff817ed520c0412ad72f62fd4e660
#
_cell.length_a   1.000
_cell.length_b   1.000
_cell.length_c   1.000
_cell.angle_alpha   90.00
_cell.angle_beta   90.00
_cell.angle_gamma   90.00
#
_symmetry.space_group_name_H-M   'P 1'
#
loop_
_entity.id
_entity.type
_entity.pdbx_description
1 polymer ?
#
loop_
_entity_poly.entity_id
_entity_poly.type
_entity_poly.pdbx_seq_one_letter_code
_entity_poly.pdbx_strand_id
1 'polypeptide(L)'
;AQIDILLVVDMFLTGFDSKTLNTLYVDRNLQYHNLIQAYSRTNRVEKQTKPYGNIVCYRNLKENTDKAIQLFSNEDNTDIVLMLSYDKYIEAFKKRLLDLLAIAPSPEKVDELESDEEQREFVLAFREISKLILRLKSFTEFEFNEEKLGIDEQTFEDYKSKYFAIHDNLEKMKSKD
;
A
#
# COMPACT_ATOMS: atom_id res chain seq x y z
N ALA A 1 10.88 27.16 18.38
CA ALA A 1 11.85 26.10 18.67
C ALA A 1 11.39 24.84 17.93
N GLN A 2 12.29 24.18 17.24
CA GLN A 2 12.04 22.89 16.60
C GLN A 2 12.33 21.80 17.63
N ILE A 3 11.43 20.83 17.77
CA ILE A 3 11.60 19.69 18.66
C ILE A 3 11.88 18.48 17.75
N ASP A 4 13.06 17.88 17.92
CA ASP A 4 13.48 16.74 17.10
C ASP A 4 13.08 15.39 17.74
N ILE A 5 13.07 15.32 19.08
CA ILE A 5 12.68 14.13 19.85
C ILE A 5 11.80 14.52 21.01
N LEU A 6 10.71 13.79 21.20
CA LEU A 6 9.80 13.94 22.32
C LEU A 6 9.69 12.61 23.09
N LEU A 7 10.10 12.61 24.36
CA LEU A 7 9.96 11.47 25.25
C LEU A 7 8.69 11.62 26.09
N VAL A 8 7.83 10.60 26.06
CA VAL A 8 6.55 10.64 26.75
C VAL A 8 6.26 9.32 27.49
N VAL A 9 5.51 9.41 28.58
CA VAL A 9 5.00 8.25 29.33
C VAL A 9 3.49 8.40 29.42
N ASP A 10 2.75 7.56 28.69
CA ASP A 10 1.28 7.54 28.61
C ASP A 10 0.61 8.88 28.21
N MET A 11 1.39 9.85 27.83
CA MET A 11 0.88 11.14 27.35
C MET A 11 0.85 11.15 25.82
N PHE A 12 0.00 12.01 25.27
CA PHE A 12 -0.11 12.21 23.82
C PHE A 12 -0.56 11.00 22.98
N LEU A 13 -0.98 9.90 23.61
CA LEU A 13 -1.66 8.82 22.88
C LEU A 13 -3.02 9.30 22.36
N THR A 14 -3.66 10.21 23.10
CA THR A 14 -4.88 10.90 22.69
C THR A 14 -4.63 12.40 22.52
N GLY A 15 -5.29 13.02 21.56
CA GLY A 15 -5.29 14.49 21.39
C GLY A 15 -4.02 15.10 20.78
N PHE A 16 -2.90 14.39 20.68
CA PHE A 16 -1.70 14.90 20.02
C PHE A 16 -1.78 14.68 18.51
N ASP A 17 -1.50 15.72 17.77
CA ASP A 17 -1.56 15.71 16.33
C ASP A 17 -0.40 16.50 15.72
N SER A 18 0.46 15.80 14.98
CA SER A 18 1.58 16.40 14.27
C SER A 18 1.76 15.77 12.91
N LYS A 19 1.73 16.61 11.87
CA LYS A 19 1.99 16.16 10.50
C LYS A 19 3.44 15.74 10.28
N THR A 20 4.36 16.31 11.07
CA THR A 20 5.81 16.10 10.94
C THR A 20 6.33 14.93 11.77
N LEU A 21 5.50 14.33 12.64
CA LEU A 21 5.92 13.17 13.43
C LEU A 21 6.14 11.98 12.51
N ASN A 22 7.41 11.64 12.28
CA ASN A 22 7.81 10.61 11.31
C ASN A 22 7.93 9.22 11.97
N THR A 23 8.57 9.13 13.12
CA THR A 23 8.91 7.84 13.75
C THR A 23 8.40 7.79 15.18
N LEU A 24 7.72 6.70 15.52
CA LEU A 24 7.30 6.36 16.87
C LEU A 24 8.14 5.19 17.38
N TYR A 25 8.85 5.40 18.51
CA TYR A 25 9.56 4.34 19.23
C TYR A 25 8.71 3.88 20.41
N VAL A 26 8.36 2.59 20.44
CA VAL A 26 7.51 2.00 21.46
C VAL A 26 8.32 1.02 22.32
N ASP A 27 8.50 1.34 23.61
CA ASP A 27 9.14 0.45 24.61
C ASP A 27 8.14 -0.01 25.68
N ARG A 28 6.86 -0.12 25.33
CA ARG A 28 5.82 -0.63 26.24
C ARG A 28 5.03 -1.74 25.59
N ASN A 29 4.46 -2.59 26.43
CA ASN A 29 3.58 -3.66 25.98
C ASN A 29 2.16 -3.10 25.78
N LEU A 30 1.96 -2.34 24.69
CA LEU A 30 0.67 -1.77 24.34
C LEU A 30 -0.28 -2.86 23.82
N GLN A 31 -1.57 -2.67 24.09
CA GLN A 31 -2.62 -3.61 23.69
C GLN A 31 -3.84 -2.86 23.12
N TYR A 32 -4.54 -3.52 22.22
CA TYR A 32 -5.82 -3.10 21.67
C TYR A 32 -5.87 -1.61 21.28
N HIS A 33 -6.79 -0.86 21.87
CA HIS A 33 -7.05 0.54 21.54
C HIS A 33 -5.82 1.44 21.72
N ASN A 34 -5.05 1.26 22.79
CA ASN A 34 -3.85 2.07 23.06
C ASN A 34 -2.78 1.86 21.97
N LEU A 35 -2.68 0.64 21.44
CA LEU A 35 -1.75 0.32 20.35
C LEU A 35 -2.14 1.01 19.04
N ILE A 36 -3.41 0.93 18.66
CA ILE A 36 -3.93 1.61 17.46
C ILE A 36 -3.82 3.13 17.59
N GLN A 37 -4.14 3.68 18.76
CA GLN A 37 -3.98 5.12 19.02
C GLN A 37 -2.53 5.57 18.91
N ALA A 38 -1.58 4.80 19.46
CA ALA A 38 -0.16 5.10 19.34
C ALA A 38 0.28 5.08 17.87
N TYR A 39 -0.09 4.06 17.12
CA TYR A 39 0.27 3.92 15.71
C TYR A 39 -0.34 5.02 14.84
N SER A 40 -1.55 5.44 15.15
CA SER A 40 -2.22 6.53 14.43
C SER A 40 -1.50 7.88 14.53
N ARG A 41 -0.62 8.07 15.53
CA ARG A 41 0.14 9.33 15.69
C ARG A 41 1.11 9.58 14.53
N THR A 42 1.64 8.53 13.90
CA THR A 42 2.54 8.66 12.76
C THR A 42 1.84 8.55 11.41
N ASN A 43 0.54 8.25 11.38
CA ASN A 43 -0.20 7.94 10.16
C ASN A 43 -0.64 9.17 9.33
N ARG A 44 -0.39 10.39 9.80
CA ARG A 44 -0.60 11.58 8.95
C ARG A 44 0.50 11.69 7.91
N VAL A 45 0.13 11.39 6.67
CA VAL A 45 1.06 11.46 5.54
C VAL A 45 1.08 12.87 4.94
N GLU A 46 2.25 13.29 4.52
CA GLU A 46 2.46 14.48 3.70
C GLU A 46 3.14 14.00 2.40
N LYS A 47 2.42 14.06 1.31
CA LYS A 47 2.77 13.36 0.06
C LYS A 47 4.18 13.64 -0.46
N GLN A 48 4.75 14.81 -0.17
CA GLN A 48 6.06 15.23 -0.67
C GLN A 48 7.22 14.87 0.27
N THR A 49 7.01 14.96 1.59
CA THR A 49 8.08 14.89 2.59
C THR A 49 7.97 13.69 3.51
N LYS A 50 6.75 13.14 3.68
CA LYS A 50 6.46 12.05 4.59
C LYS A 50 5.38 11.14 4.02
N PRO A 51 5.72 10.21 3.12
CA PRO A 51 4.75 9.30 2.49
C PRO A 51 4.17 8.26 3.45
N TYR A 52 4.85 7.97 4.56
CA TYR A 52 4.42 7.02 5.60
C TYR A 52 5.00 7.39 6.96
N GLY A 53 4.47 6.78 8.04
CA GLY A 53 5.05 6.83 9.37
C GLY A 53 5.80 5.55 9.70
N ASN A 54 6.85 5.66 10.50
CA ASN A 54 7.63 4.53 10.96
C ASN A 54 7.28 4.18 12.42
N ILE A 55 7.19 2.91 12.74
CA ILE A 55 6.98 2.42 14.10
C ILE A 55 8.06 1.41 14.43
N VAL A 56 8.83 1.69 15.46
CA VAL A 56 9.89 0.84 15.97
C VAL A 56 9.47 0.31 17.34
N CYS A 57 9.28 -0.99 17.46
CA CYS A 57 8.89 -1.64 18.70
C CYS A 57 10.06 -2.37 19.32
N TYR A 58 10.42 -2.03 20.55
CA TYR A 58 11.45 -2.74 21.34
C TYR A 58 10.90 -3.99 22.07
N ARG A 59 9.57 -4.18 22.04
CA ARG A 59 8.88 -5.35 22.57
C ARG A 59 8.26 -6.14 21.42
N ASN A 60 8.02 -7.43 21.63
CA ASN A 60 7.29 -8.23 20.65
C ASN A 60 5.81 -7.88 20.69
N LEU A 61 5.40 -6.88 19.93
CA LEU A 61 4.01 -6.41 19.84
C LEU A 61 3.25 -7.02 18.65
N LYS A 62 3.85 -7.96 17.92
CA LYS A 62 3.24 -8.50 16.69
C LYS A 62 1.85 -9.10 16.95
N GLU A 63 1.73 -10.00 17.91
CA GLU A 63 0.44 -10.63 18.22
C GLU A 63 -0.61 -9.62 18.70
N ASN A 64 -0.19 -8.65 19.54
CA ASN A 64 -1.10 -7.61 20.01
C ASN A 64 -1.56 -6.70 18.87
N THR A 65 -0.67 -6.44 17.92
CA THR A 65 -0.97 -5.66 16.72
C THR A 65 -1.96 -6.39 15.81
N ASP A 66 -1.71 -7.67 15.54
CA ASP A 66 -2.59 -8.51 14.71
C ASP A 66 -4.00 -8.59 15.32
N LYS A 67 -4.10 -8.81 16.65
CA LYS A 67 -5.38 -8.83 17.39
C LYS A 67 -6.08 -7.46 17.37
N ALA A 68 -5.32 -6.38 17.54
CA ALA A 68 -5.88 -5.04 17.50
C ALA A 68 -6.44 -4.70 16.10
N ILE A 69 -5.72 -5.05 15.04
CA ILE A 69 -6.18 -4.88 13.66
C ILE A 69 -7.46 -5.69 13.42
N GLN A 70 -7.52 -6.95 13.82
CA GLN A 70 -8.72 -7.78 13.68
C GLN A 70 -9.94 -7.18 14.39
N LEU A 71 -9.75 -6.56 15.55
CA LEU A 71 -10.84 -5.94 16.32
C LEU A 71 -11.33 -4.62 15.71
N PHE A 72 -10.44 -3.88 15.05
CA PHE A 72 -10.73 -2.54 14.53
C PHE A 72 -10.87 -2.47 13.00
N SER A 73 -10.53 -3.55 12.29
CA SER A 73 -10.86 -3.69 10.87
C SER A 73 -12.27 -4.21 10.73
N ASN A 74 -13.25 -3.32 10.83
CA ASN A 74 -14.48 -3.57 10.10
C ASN A 74 -14.10 -3.63 8.62
N GLU A 75 -14.77 -4.48 7.84
CA GLU A 75 -14.44 -4.88 6.46
C GLU A 75 -14.09 -3.74 5.48
N ASP A 76 -14.34 -2.49 5.84
CA ASP A 76 -14.08 -1.31 5.01
C ASP A 76 -12.77 -0.54 5.32
N ASN A 77 -12.03 -0.88 6.38
CA ASN A 77 -10.81 -0.17 6.80
C ASN A 77 -9.54 -1.04 6.70
N THR A 78 -9.29 -1.60 5.54
CA THR A 78 -8.07 -2.35 5.22
C THR A 78 -6.80 -1.48 5.09
N ASP A 79 -6.87 -0.19 5.38
CA ASP A 79 -5.75 0.74 5.24
C ASP A 79 -4.78 0.82 6.43
N ILE A 80 -5.04 0.08 7.52
CA ILE A 80 -4.02 -0.14 8.57
C ILE A 80 -3.15 -1.32 8.15
N VAL A 81 -2.40 -1.13 7.09
CA VAL A 81 -1.48 -2.14 6.58
C VAL A 81 -0.21 -2.08 7.41
N LEU A 82 -0.04 -3.02 8.32
CA LEU A 82 1.30 -3.45 8.71
C LEU A 82 2.03 -3.80 7.41
N MET A 83 3.17 -3.16 7.17
CA MET A 83 3.99 -3.53 6.02
C MET A 83 4.26 -5.04 6.10
N LEU A 84 3.82 -5.76 5.11
CA LEU A 84 4.20 -7.16 4.92
C LEU A 84 5.73 -7.22 4.72
N SER A 85 6.34 -8.36 4.98
CA SER A 85 7.74 -8.58 4.60
C SER A 85 7.88 -8.46 3.07
N TYR A 86 9.08 -8.11 2.63
CA TYR A 86 9.42 -8.02 1.21
C TYR A 86 8.97 -9.26 0.41
N ASP A 87 9.28 -10.46 0.93
CA ASP A 87 8.89 -11.72 0.27
C ASP A 87 7.39 -11.89 0.13
N LYS A 88 6.62 -11.51 1.14
CA LYS A 88 5.15 -11.56 1.07
C LYS A 88 4.57 -10.58 0.05
N TYR A 89 5.20 -9.41 -0.13
CA TYR A 89 4.81 -8.50 -1.21
C TYR A 89 5.14 -9.06 -2.58
N ILE A 90 6.28 -9.75 -2.74
CA ILE A 90 6.63 -10.46 -3.99
C ILE A 90 5.60 -11.56 -4.30
N GLU A 91 5.23 -12.37 -3.31
CA GLU A 91 4.20 -13.42 -3.47
C GLU A 91 2.84 -12.82 -3.87
N ALA A 92 2.43 -11.75 -3.18
CA ALA A 92 1.18 -11.06 -3.49
C ALA A 92 1.21 -10.46 -4.90
N PHE A 93 2.33 -9.85 -5.31
CA PHE A 93 2.53 -9.32 -6.65
C PHE A 93 2.39 -10.42 -7.71
N LYS A 94 3.09 -11.53 -7.56
CA LYS A 94 3.01 -12.67 -8.49
C LYS A 94 1.58 -13.19 -8.63
N LYS A 95 0.86 -13.30 -7.52
CA LYS A 95 -0.54 -13.74 -7.55
C LYS A 95 -1.41 -12.79 -8.38
N ARG A 96 -1.29 -11.47 -8.14
CA ARG A 96 -2.04 -10.46 -8.88
C ARG A 96 -1.60 -10.33 -10.34
N LEU A 97 -0.32 -10.62 -10.61
CA LEU A 97 0.16 -10.69 -11.98
C LEU A 97 -0.53 -11.82 -12.77
N LEU A 98 -0.72 -12.98 -12.15
CA LEU A 98 -1.47 -14.08 -12.78
C LEU A 98 -2.91 -13.69 -13.07
N ASP A 99 -3.57 -12.95 -12.17
CA ASP A 99 -4.92 -12.43 -12.38
C ASP A 99 -4.94 -11.49 -13.61
N LEU A 100 -3.96 -10.60 -13.75
CA LEU A 100 -3.83 -9.71 -14.90
C LEU A 100 -3.59 -10.47 -16.20
N LEU A 101 -2.65 -11.43 -16.18
CA LEU A 101 -2.30 -12.22 -17.37
C LEU A 101 -3.45 -13.13 -17.83
N ALA A 102 -4.38 -13.50 -16.93
CA ALA A 102 -5.59 -14.21 -17.28
C ALA A 102 -6.56 -13.33 -18.09
N ILE A 103 -6.58 -12.02 -17.84
CA ILE A 103 -7.41 -11.05 -18.58
C ILE A 103 -6.73 -10.69 -19.91
N ALA A 104 -5.46 -10.30 -19.84
CA ALA A 104 -4.66 -9.90 -21.00
C ALA A 104 -3.26 -10.52 -20.88
N PRO A 105 -2.96 -11.61 -21.60
CA PRO A 105 -1.67 -12.32 -21.53
C PRO A 105 -0.46 -11.51 -21.99
N SER A 106 -0.68 -10.45 -22.78
CA SER A 106 0.36 -9.50 -23.19
C SER A 106 -0.24 -8.08 -23.31
N PRO A 107 0.60 -7.02 -23.29
CA PRO A 107 0.12 -5.65 -23.44
C PRO A 107 -0.70 -5.41 -24.72
N GLU A 108 -0.37 -6.11 -25.83
CA GLU A 108 -1.09 -5.99 -27.12
C GLU A 108 -2.51 -6.55 -26.98
N LYS A 109 -2.71 -7.59 -26.15
CA LYS A 109 -4.02 -8.19 -25.90
C LYS A 109 -4.98 -7.27 -25.15
N VAL A 110 -4.47 -6.24 -24.50
CA VAL A 110 -5.31 -5.20 -23.88
C VAL A 110 -6.10 -4.42 -24.95
N ASP A 111 -5.54 -4.22 -26.14
CA ASP A 111 -6.23 -3.54 -27.24
C ASP A 111 -7.38 -4.36 -27.86
N GLU A 112 -7.42 -5.66 -27.58
CA GLU A 112 -8.45 -6.58 -28.05
C GLU A 112 -9.65 -6.69 -27.06
N LEU A 113 -9.59 -5.99 -25.90
CA LEU A 113 -10.70 -5.95 -24.94
C LEU A 113 -11.82 -5.06 -25.49
N GLU A 114 -12.88 -5.68 -26.01
CA GLU A 114 -13.96 -4.99 -26.72
C GLU A 114 -15.04 -4.46 -25.77
N SER A 115 -15.30 -5.15 -24.67
CA SER A 115 -16.37 -4.77 -23.74
C SER A 115 -15.88 -3.82 -22.64
N ASP A 116 -16.76 -2.90 -22.23
CA ASP A 116 -16.51 -2.02 -21.08
C ASP A 116 -16.24 -2.82 -19.78
N GLU A 117 -16.79 -4.01 -19.67
CA GLU A 117 -16.64 -4.88 -18.52
C GLU A 117 -15.23 -5.47 -18.45
N GLU A 118 -14.71 -6.02 -19.55
CA GLU A 118 -13.32 -6.50 -19.67
C GLU A 118 -12.32 -5.38 -19.42
N GLN A 119 -12.55 -4.20 -19.99
CA GLN A 119 -11.70 -3.03 -19.77
C GLN A 119 -11.67 -2.61 -18.30
N ARG A 120 -12.81 -2.65 -17.61
CA ARG A 120 -12.88 -2.37 -16.16
C ARG A 120 -12.15 -3.42 -15.33
N GLU A 121 -12.30 -4.69 -15.67
CA GLU A 121 -11.57 -5.77 -15.00
C GLU A 121 -10.06 -5.59 -15.14
N PHE A 122 -9.58 -5.30 -16.35
CA PHE A 122 -8.17 -4.98 -16.58
C PHE A 122 -7.69 -3.78 -15.74
N VAL A 123 -8.45 -2.68 -15.73
CA VAL A 123 -8.12 -1.48 -14.95
C VAL A 123 -8.03 -1.80 -13.46
N LEU A 124 -8.94 -2.58 -12.92
CA LEU A 124 -8.93 -2.99 -11.52
C LEU A 124 -7.73 -3.89 -11.21
N ALA A 125 -7.47 -4.91 -12.04
CA ALA A 125 -6.35 -5.82 -11.88
C ALA A 125 -5.01 -5.07 -11.94
N PHE A 126 -4.80 -4.21 -12.93
CA PHE A 126 -3.57 -3.44 -13.05
C PHE A 126 -3.38 -2.43 -11.91
N ARG A 127 -4.45 -1.82 -11.42
CA ARG A 127 -4.42 -0.93 -10.25
C ARG A 127 -3.93 -1.64 -8.99
N GLU A 128 -4.36 -2.87 -8.75
CA GLU A 128 -3.91 -3.66 -7.59
C GLU A 128 -2.42 -4.01 -7.71
N ILE A 129 -1.95 -4.39 -8.89
CA ILE A 129 -0.51 -4.64 -9.15
C ILE A 129 0.30 -3.36 -8.94
N SER A 130 -0.18 -2.22 -9.43
CA SER A 130 0.49 -0.93 -9.29
C SER A 130 0.65 -0.50 -7.82
N LYS A 131 -0.34 -0.80 -6.96
CA LYS A 131 -0.22 -0.57 -5.53
C LYS A 131 0.89 -1.44 -4.91
N LEU A 132 0.99 -2.70 -5.31
CA LEU A 132 2.00 -3.62 -4.80
C LEU A 132 3.41 -3.23 -5.24
N ILE A 133 3.59 -2.83 -6.51
CA ILE A 133 4.91 -2.37 -6.99
C ILE A 133 5.36 -1.09 -6.29
N LEU A 134 4.44 -0.16 -5.99
CA LEU A 134 4.76 1.02 -5.20
C LEU A 134 5.21 0.68 -3.78
N ARG A 135 4.60 -0.34 -3.15
CA ARG A 135 5.04 -0.85 -1.85
C ARG A 135 6.40 -1.52 -1.94
N LEU A 136 6.64 -2.35 -2.96
CA LEU A 136 7.94 -2.97 -3.20
C LEU A 136 9.04 -1.92 -3.43
N LYS A 137 8.79 -0.88 -4.20
CA LYS A 137 9.72 0.24 -4.43
C LYS A 137 10.10 1.01 -3.15
N SER A 138 9.37 0.86 -2.05
CA SER A 138 9.74 1.45 -0.75
C SER A 138 10.81 0.68 0.02
N PHE A 139 11.13 -0.54 -0.40
CA PHE A 139 12.22 -1.33 0.18
C PHE A 139 13.54 -0.99 -0.50
N THR A 140 14.60 -0.81 0.30
CA THR A 140 15.94 -0.48 -0.21
C THR A 140 16.56 -1.59 -1.05
N GLU A 141 16.12 -2.83 -0.85
CA GLU A 141 16.56 -4.03 -1.55
C GLU A 141 15.79 -4.29 -2.86
N PHE A 142 14.83 -3.43 -3.19
CA PHE A 142 14.03 -3.60 -4.38
C PHE A 142 14.82 -3.22 -5.63
N GLU A 143 14.96 -4.18 -6.51
CA GLU A 143 15.34 -4.02 -7.91
C GLU A 143 14.29 -4.69 -8.78
N PHE A 144 13.97 -4.07 -9.91
CA PHE A 144 13.07 -4.69 -10.88
C PHE A 144 13.77 -5.90 -11.50
N ASN A 145 13.31 -7.09 -11.17
CA ASN A 145 13.92 -8.34 -11.60
C ASN A 145 12.84 -9.31 -12.08
N GLU A 146 12.93 -9.70 -13.35
CA GLU A 146 11.96 -10.59 -13.99
C GLU A 146 11.87 -11.97 -13.31
N GLU A 147 12.99 -12.55 -12.88
CA GLU A 147 12.99 -13.85 -12.20
C GLU A 147 12.22 -13.80 -10.87
N LYS A 148 12.32 -12.66 -10.17
CA LYS A 148 11.64 -12.45 -8.90
C LYS A 148 10.18 -12.03 -9.05
N LEU A 149 9.86 -11.20 -10.03
CA LEU A 149 8.52 -10.63 -10.22
C LEU A 149 7.66 -11.44 -11.19
N GLY A 150 8.27 -12.14 -12.14
CA GLY A 150 7.58 -12.85 -13.22
C GLY A 150 7.21 -11.96 -14.41
N ILE A 151 7.71 -10.73 -14.44
CA ILE A 151 7.51 -9.75 -15.51
C ILE A 151 8.74 -8.85 -15.57
N ASP A 152 9.19 -8.48 -16.75
CA ASP A 152 10.23 -7.46 -16.95
C ASP A 152 9.68 -6.03 -16.83
N GLU A 153 10.57 -5.07 -16.62
CA GLU A 153 10.19 -3.67 -16.40
C GLU A 153 9.53 -3.04 -17.63
N GLN A 154 9.99 -3.39 -18.83
CA GLN A 154 9.44 -2.84 -20.06
C GLN A 154 7.99 -3.30 -20.27
N THR A 155 7.74 -4.59 -20.16
CA THR A 155 6.38 -5.16 -20.25
C THR A 155 5.44 -4.56 -19.20
N PHE A 156 5.93 -4.32 -17.98
CA PHE A 156 5.14 -3.65 -16.94
C PHE A 156 4.79 -2.20 -17.33
N GLU A 157 5.73 -1.42 -17.86
CA GLU A 157 5.47 -0.04 -18.32
C GLU A 157 4.56 -0.01 -19.56
N ASP A 158 4.61 -1.03 -20.41
CA ASP A 158 3.70 -1.17 -21.56
C ASP A 158 2.26 -1.41 -21.08
N TYR A 159 2.03 -2.31 -20.14
CA TYR A 159 0.71 -2.46 -19.47
C TYR A 159 0.24 -1.16 -18.81
N LYS A 160 1.14 -0.44 -18.17
CA LYS A 160 0.83 0.85 -17.54
C LYS A 160 0.37 1.89 -18.54
N SER A 161 1.00 1.92 -19.72
CA SER A 161 0.60 2.81 -20.82
C SER A 161 -0.82 2.49 -21.30
N LYS A 162 -1.14 1.21 -21.46
CA LYS A 162 -2.49 0.73 -21.81
C LYS A 162 -3.52 1.07 -20.73
N TYR A 163 -3.15 0.89 -19.46
CA TYR A 163 -3.99 1.27 -18.32
C TYR A 163 -4.40 2.75 -18.38
N PHE A 164 -3.46 3.66 -18.60
CA PHE A 164 -3.79 5.09 -18.69
C PHE A 164 -4.72 5.39 -19.87
N ALA A 165 -4.50 4.78 -21.01
CA ALA A 165 -5.33 4.99 -22.20
C ALA A 165 -6.79 4.57 -21.95
N ILE A 166 -7.02 3.40 -21.34
CA ILE A 166 -8.37 2.90 -21.03
C ILE A 166 -9.00 3.72 -19.90
N HIS A 167 -8.25 3.99 -18.82
CA HIS A 167 -8.75 4.75 -17.67
C HIS A 167 -9.25 6.13 -18.09
N ASP A 168 -8.51 6.86 -18.91
CA ASP A 168 -8.89 8.17 -19.41
C ASP A 168 -10.15 8.11 -20.30
N ASN A 169 -10.34 7.03 -21.05
CA ASN A 169 -11.54 6.84 -21.86
C ASN A 169 -12.77 6.56 -21.00
N LEU A 170 -12.65 5.69 -19.98
CA LEU A 170 -13.74 5.38 -19.05
C LEU A 170 -14.17 6.60 -18.21
N GLU A 171 -13.22 7.44 -17.80
CA GLU A 171 -13.52 8.69 -17.08
C GLU A 171 -14.24 9.70 -17.97
N LYS A 172 -13.85 9.83 -19.23
CA LYS A 172 -14.53 10.70 -20.21
C LYS A 172 -15.95 10.25 -20.52
N MET A 173 -16.23 8.94 -20.50
CA MET A 173 -17.59 8.41 -20.66
C MET A 173 -18.48 8.75 -19.48
N LYS A 174 -18.00 8.58 -18.24
CA LYS A 174 -18.72 8.93 -17.02
C LYS A 174 -19.05 10.42 -16.86
N SER A 175 -18.27 11.30 -17.48
CA SER A 175 -18.48 12.75 -17.40
C SER A 175 -19.47 13.28 -18.43
N LYS A 176 -20.01 12.42 -19.32
CA LYS A 176 -20.99 12.77 -20.35
C LYS A 176 -22.42 12.33 -20.02
N ASP A 177 -22.61 11.55 -18.98
CA ASP A 177 -23.89 11.18 -18.38
C ASP A 177 -24.18 12.09 -17.16
#